data_a1893714433109b62b35c29983c75cdb
#
_entry.id   a1893714433109b62b35c29983c75cdb
#
_cell.length_a   1.000
_cell.length_b   1.000
_cell.length_c   1.000
_cell.angle_alpha   90.00
_cell.angle_beta   90.00
_cell.angle_gamma   90.00
#
_symmetry.space_group_name_H-M   'P 1'
#
loop_
_entity.id
_entity.type
_entity.pdbx_description
1 polymer ?
#
loop_
_entity_poly.entity_id
_entity_poly.type
_entity_poly.pdbx_seq_one_letter_code
_entity_poly.pdbx_strand_id
1 'polypeptide(L)'
;MFGNPSVIVTMPETCKRVLNDDDAFKPGWPTSTVELIGKKSFIGIPYEEHKRLRRLTSAPVNGHEALSIYIPYIEDIVISTLDKWSKMGKIEFLTQLRKLTFRIIMYIFLSSESEEVMEALEREYTTLNYGVRAMAINVPGFAYYKALKARKNLVAAFQSVVNERRSQRKTNKSTKKKDMLDALIDVKDEKGETLDDEEIIDIILMYLNAGHESSGHTTMWATIFLQQHPEFLEKAKVLKQSQSINVLLFHYLTVLFYCIKAEQERIVKKRPPTQKGLTLKDIREMEYLSKVIDETLRLITFSLMVFREAKTDVKISGYTIPKGWKVLAWFRSIHLDPEIYPNPKEFDPSRWDDYNAKAGTFLPFGAGSRLCPGNDLAKLEISIFLHHFLLNYQLERLNPESKIRYLPHTRPHDNCLAVIKKNLPSRP
;
A
#
# COMPACT_ATOMS: atom_id res chain seq x y z
N MET A 1 -14.06 -14.59 16.95
CA MET A 1 -12.68 -14.22 16.62
C MET A 1 -12.13 -13.33 17.73
N PHE A 2 -10.92 -13.56 18.20
CA PHE A 2 -10.33 -12.85 19.35
C PHE A 2 -11.23 -12.86 20.62
N GLY A 3 -11.90 -13.99 20.90
CA GLY A 3 -12.82 -14.13 22.03
C GLY A 3 -14.20 -13.50 21.84
N ASN A 4 -14.48 -12.83 20.71
CA ASN A 4 -15.77 -12.21 20.42
C ASN A 4 -16.58 -13.01 19.38
N PRO A 5 -17.91 -13.11 19.52
CA PRO A 5 -18.77 -13.63 18.48
C PRO A 5 -18.57 -12.85 17.17
N SER A 6 -18.50 -13.57 16.06
CA SER A 6 -18.14 -12.94 14.78
C SER A 6 -18.88 -13.57 13.61
N VAL A 7 -19.26 -12.76 12.63
CA VAL A 7 -19.85 -13.18 11.35
C VAL A 7 -18.88 -12.78 10.24
N ILE A 8 -18.72 -13.66 9.25
CA ILE A 8 -17.96 -13.36 8.03
C ILE A 8 -18.96 -13.13 6.91
N VAL A 9 -18.85 -11.99 6.22
CA VAL A 9 -19.64 -11.67 5.01
C VAL A 9 -18.73 -11.73 3.80
N THR A 10 -19.19 -12.43 2.76
CA THR A 10 -18.38 -12.79 1.59
C THR A 10 -19.01 -12.36 0.26
N MET A 11 -20.28 -11.97 0.26
CA MET A 11 -20.97 -11.54 -0.94
C MET A 11 -20.76 -10.04 -1.20
N PRO A 12 -20.59 -9.60 -2.46
CA PRO A 12 -20.37 -8.19 -2.81
C PRO A 12 -21.41 -7.24 -2.20
N GLU A 13 -22.69 -7.56 -2.28
CA GLU A 13 -23.79 -6.73 -1.79
C GLU A 13 -23.76 -6.61 -0.27
N THR A 14 -23.49 -7.71 0.44
CA THR A 14 -23.40 -7.72 1.92
C THR A 14 -22.16 -6.97 2.39
N CYS A 15 -21.01 -7.18 1.75
CA CYS A 15 -19.80 -6.43 2.04
C CYS A 15 -19.99 -4.94 1.78
N LYS A 16 -20.57 -4.56 0.63
CA LYS A 16 -20.88 -3.16 0.31
C LYS A 16 -21.78 -2.54 1.37
N ARG A 17 -22.86 -3.24 1.79
CA ARG A 17 -23.75 -2.76 2.84
C ARG A 17 -23.00 -2.54 4.16
N VAL A 18 -22.24 -3.53 4.63
CA VAL A 18 -21.49 -3.45 5.90
C VAL A 18 -20.45 -2.33 5.89
N LEU A 19 -19.91 -1.97 4.71
CA LEU A 19 -18.91 -0.93 4.57
C LEU A 19 -19.50 0.48 4.49
N ASN A 20 -20.74 0.63 4.00
CA ASN A 20 -21.36 1.93 3.75
C ASN A 20 -22.40 2.33 4.80
N ASP A 21 -22.88 1.39 5.61
CA ASP A 21 -23.91 1.62 6.62
C ASP A 21 -23.28 2.00 7.97
N ASP A 22 -22.88 3.27 8.08
CA ASP A 22 -22.27 3.78 9.31
C ASP A 22 -23.28 3.94 10.47
N ASP A 23 -24.58 3.87 10.20
CA ASP A 23 -25.63 3.89 11.23
C ASP A 23 -25.73 2.53 11.92
N ALA A 24 -25.63 1.45 11.16
CA ALA A 24 -25.70 0.08 11.67
C ALA A 24 -24.35 -0.44 12.18
N PHE A 25 -23.23 0.04 11.63
CA PHE A 25 -21.90 -0.49 11.93
C PHE A 25 -20.91 0.59 12.34
N LYS A 26 -19.99 0.21 13.22
CA LYS A 26 -18.82 1.00 13.61
C LYS A 26 -17.53 0.21 13.35
N PRO A 27 -16.33 0.82 13.41
CA PRO A 27 -15.06 0.08 13.43
C PRO A 27 -15.08 -1.03 14.50
N GLY A 28 -14.65 -2.23 14.12
CA GLY A 28 -14.64 -3.40 14.98
C GLY A 28 -13.25 -3.92 15.31
N TRP A 29 -12.20 -3.09 15.19
CA TRP A 29 -10.83 -3.50 15.43
C TRP A 29 -10.63 -4.02 16.87
N PRO A 30 -9.73 -5.02 17.07
CA PRO A 30 -9.36 -5.45 18.42
C PRO A 30 -8.84 -4.28 19.26
N THR A 31 -9.21 -4.21 20.52
CA THR A 31 -8.76 -3.16 21.45
C THR A 31 -7.24 -3.06 21.51
N SER A 32 -6.55 -4.21 21.50
CA SER A 32 -5.08 -4.27 21.47
C SER A 32 -4.48 -3.62 20.23
N THR A 33 -5.14 -3.73 19.07
CA THR A 33 -4.72 -3.05 17.86
C THR A 33 -4.89 -1.55 17.97
N VAL A 34 -6.03 -1.10 18.51
CA VAL A 34 -6.29 0.33 18.75
C VAL A 34 -5.29 0.94 19.73
N GLU A 35 -4.92 0.19 20.78
CA GLU A 35 -3.90 0.63 21.75
C GLU A 35 -2.52 0.81 21.12
N LEU A 36 -2.13 -0.08 20.21
CA LEU A 36 -0.84 0.00 19.53
C LEU A 36 -0.79 1.06 18.43
N ILE A 37 -1.88 1.24 17.68
CA ILE A 37 -1.89 2.20 16.55
C ILE A 37 -2.21 3.61 17.04
N GLY A 38 -3.14 3.74 17.99
CA GLY A 38 -3.53 5.01 18.58
C GLY A 38 -5.04 5.16 18.71
N LYS A 39 -5.46 5.60 19.88
CA LYS A 39 -6.89 5.78 20.22
C LYS A 39 -7.52 6.93 19.44
N LYS A 40 -6.73 7.94 19.06
CA LYS A 40 -7.13 9.08 18.23
C LYS A 40 -6.92 8.87 16.75
N SER A 41 -6.46 7.68 16.33
CA SER A 41 -6.33 7.32 14.92
C SER A 41 -7.68 6.91 14.31
N PHE A 42 -7.76 6.85 12.99
CA PHE A 42 -8.99 6.50 12.25
C PHE A 42 -9.64 5.17 12.66
N ILE A 43 -8.86 4.25 13.23
CA ILE A 43 -9.39 2.93 13.66
C ILE A 43 -10.02 2.97 15.06
N GLY A 44 -9.72 3.98 15.87
CA GLY A 44 -10.16 4.10 17.25
C GLY A 44 -11.33 5.05 17.51
N ILE A 45 -11.61 5.96 16.57
CA ILE A 45 -12.52 7.09 16.76
C ILE A 45 -13.94 6.86 16.21
N PRO A 46 -14.96 7.53 16.78
CA PRO A 46 -16.34 7.51 16.29
C PRO A 46 -16.47 8.11 14.90
N TYR A 47 -17.67 7.96 14.29
CA TYR A 47 -17.92 8.40 12.92
C TYR A 47 -17.72 9.89 12.70
N GLU A 48 -18.27 10.76 13.54
CA GLU A 48 -18.18 12.22 13.37
C GLU A 48 -16.73 12.70 13.46
N GLU A 49 -15.99 12.20 14.44
CA GLU A 49 -14.57 12.52 14.60
C GLU A 49 -13.74 11.98 13.44
N HIS A 50 -14.05 10.77 12.96
CA HIS A 50 -13.42 10.22 11.76
C HIS A 50 -13.67 11.12 10.54
N LYS A 51 -14.89 11.60 10.33
CA LYS A 51 -15.25 12.49 9.23
C LYS A 51 -14.46 13.81 9.31
N ARG A 52 -14.35 14.37 10.54
CA ARG A 52 -13.54 15.57 10.80
C ARG A 52 -12.07 15.33 10.42
N LEU A 53 -11.43 14.30 10.99
CA LEU A 53 -10.02 14.00 10.73
C LEU A 53 -9.75 13.65 9.25
N ARG A 54 -10.64 12.89 8.60
CA ARG A 54 -10.53 12.58 7.17
C ARG A 54 -10.47 13.82 6.30
N ARG A 55 -11.33 14.79 6.56
CA ARG A 55 -11.34 16.06 5.83
C ARG A 55 -10.05 16.84 6.04
N LEU A 56 -9.56 16.91 7.28
CA LEU A 56 -8.34 17.64 7.63
C LEU A 56 -7.06 17.00 7.04
N THR A 57 -7.04 15.69 6.87
CA THR A 57 -5.85 14.94 6.44
C THR A 57 -5.84 14.53 4.96
N SER A 58 -6.96 14.66 4.23
CA SER A 58 -7.06 14.18 2.86
C SER A 58 -6.16 14.94 1.88
N ALA A 59 -6.10 16.26 1.99
CA ALA A 59 -5.31 17.10 1.08
C ALA A 59 -3.81 16.81 1.14
N PRO A 60 -3.15 16.71 2.31
CA PRO A 60 -1.72 16.38 2.37
C PRO A 60 -1.40 14.92 1.99
N VAL A 61 -2.37 14.01 1.96
CA VAL A 61 -2.12 12.60 1.61
C VAL A 61 -2.38 12.31 0.14
N ASN A 62 -3.52 12.75 -0.40
CA ASN A 62 -3.98 12.41 -1.76
C ASN A 62 -4.26 13.66 -2.62
N GLY A 63 -4.03 14.86 -2.11
CA GLY A 63 -4.23 16.08 -2.88
C GLY A 63 -3.31 16.11 -4.11
N HIS A 64 -3.83 16.61 -5.23
CA HIS A 64 -3.08 16.73 -6.49
C HIS A 64 -1.75 17.48 -6.32
N GLU A 65 -1.75 18.56 -5.56
CA GLU A 65 -0.55 19.36 -5.26
C GLU A 65 0.45 18.54 -4.45
N ALA A 66 -0.01 17.86 -3.38
CA ALA A 66 0.84 17.03 -2.54
C ALA A 66 1.49 15.89 -3.33
N LEU A 67 0.71 15.14 -4.10
CA LEU A 67 1.24 14.06 -4.94
C LEU A 67 2.26 14.59 -5.97
N SER A 68 2.02 15.76 -6.55
CA SER A 68 2.98 16.38 -7.49
C SER A 68 4.31 16.75 -6.81
N ILE A 69 4.27 17.19 -5.56
CA ILE A 69 5.47 17.51 -4.76
C ILE A 69 6.24 16.24 -4.40
N TYR A 70 5.57 15.12 -4.16
CA TYR A 70 6.22 13.87 -3.74
C TYR A 70 6.93 13.12 -4.89
N ILE A 71 6.45 13.27 -6.14
CA ILE A 71 6.98 12.53 -7.30
C ILE A 71 8.50 12.66 -7.45
N PRO A 72 9.11 13.86 -7.51
CA PRO A 72 10.56 13.98 -7.72
C PRO A 72 11.36 13.26 -6.65
N TYR A 73 10.92 13.36 -5.39
CA TYR A 73 11.60 12.67 -4.30
C TYR A 73 11.46 11.15 -4.39
N ILE A 74 10.24 10.65 -4.64
CA ILE A 74 9.99 9.21 -4.79
C ILE A 74 10.82 8.67 -5.96
N GLU A 75 10.88 9.39 -7.06
CA GLU A 75 11.65 9.03 -8.24
C GLU A 75 13.15 8.95 -7.93
N ASP A 76 13.72 9.95 -7.30
CA ASP A 76 15.14 10.00 -6.93
C ASP A 76 15.53 8.84 -5.98
N ILE A 77 14.72 8.58 -4.97
CA ILE A 77 14.99 7.50 -4.02
C ILE A 77 14.82 6.12 -4.67
N VAL A 78 13.86 5.94 -5.56
CA VAL A 78 13.66 4.69 -6.31
C VAL A 78 14.87 4.43 -7.22
N ILE A 79 15.31 5.42 -8.00
CA ILE A 79 16.45 5.29 -8.91
C ILE A 79 17.72 4.94 -8.14
N SER A 80 18.04 5.68 -7.09
CA SER A 80 19.23 5.44 -6.27
C SER A 80 19.20 4.08 -5.58
N THR A 81 18.03 3.66 -5.12
CA THR A 81 17.84 2.37 -4.45
C THR A 81 17.98 1.20 -5.41
N LEU A 82 17.41 1.27 -6.60
CA LEU A 82 17.54 0.23 -7.63
C LEU A 82 19.00 0.08 -8.09
N ASP A 83 19.72 1.20 -8.24
CA ASP A 83 21.14 1.15 -8.57
C ASP A 83 21.97 0.51 -7.42
N LYS A 84 21.66 0.83 -6.16
CA LYS A 84 22.27 0.19 -4.99
C LYS A 84 22.00 -1.31 -4.99
N TRP A 85 20.74 -1.74 -5.16
CA TRP A 85 20.37 -3.16 -5.14
C TRP A 85 21.03 -3.96 -6.26
N SER A 86 21.20 -3.38 -7.43
CA SER A 86 21.89 -4.05 -8.56
C SER A 86 23.37 -4.38 -8.29
N LYS A 87 23.96 -3.73 -7.25
CA LYS A 87 25.36 -3.93 -6.82
C LYS A 87 25.46 -4.82 -5.56
N MET A 88 24.35 -5.07 -4.87
CA MET A 88 24.35 -5.84 -3.62
C MET A 88 24.44 -7.35 -3.80
N GLY A 89 24.26 -7.86 -5.03
CA GLY A 89 24.14 -9.28 -5.29
C GLY A 89 22.80 -9.83 -4.76
N LYS A 90 22.85 -10.77 -3.81
CA LYS A 90 21.69 -11.46 -3.26
C LYS A 90 20.97 -10.62 -2.22
N ILE A 91 19.65 -10.40 -2.41
CA ILE A 91 18.80 -9.63 -1.49
C ILE A 91 17.49 -10.37 -1.18
N GLU A 92 16.91 -10.12 -0.02
CA GLU A 92 15.51 -10.39 0.27
C GLU A 92 14.67 -9.23 -0.29
N PHE A 93 14.09 -9.41 -1.46
CA PHE A 93 13.46 -8.31 -2.22
C PHE A 93 12.33 -7.63 -1.44
N LEU A 94 11.45 -8.40 -0.76
CA LEU A 94 10.40 -7.82 0.08
C LEU A 94 10.95 -7.00 1.25
N THR A 95 12.01 -7.48 1.89
CA THR A 95 12.65 -6.76 3.00
C THR A 95 13.22 -5.42 2.52
N GLN A 96 13.84 -5.41 1.34
CA GLN A 96 14.37 -4.19 0.75
C GLN A 96 13.26 -3.22 0.31
N LEU A 97 12.17 -3.72 -0.27
CA LEU A 97 11.00 -2.91 -0.63
C LEU A 97 10.35 -2.26 0.59
N ARG A 98 10.24 -2.96 1.71
CA ARG A 98 9.74 -2.38 2.96
C ARG A 98 10.61 -1.22 3.44
N LYS A 99 11.94 -1.35 3.36
CA LYS A 99 12.85 -0.25 3.68
C LYS A 99 12.66 0.94 2.76
N LEU A 100 12.52 0.69 1.46
CA LEU A 100 12.26 1.74 0.47
C LEU A 100 10.96 2.48 0.76
N THR A 101 9.85 1.76 0.91
CA THR A 101 8.53 2.38 1.18
C THR A 101 8.49 3.08 2.53
N PHE A 102 9.16 2.55 3.56
CA PHE A 102 9.31 3.23 4.84
C PHE A 102 10.01 4.58 4.68
N ARG A 103 11.13 4.64 3.96
CA ARG A 103 11.87 5.89 3.69
C ARG A 103 11.01 6.90 2.93
N ILE A 104 10.27 6.45 1.92
CA ILE A 104 9.36 7.32 1.15
C ILE A 104 8.32 7.96 2.07
N ILE A 105 7.63 7.15 2.87
CA ILE A 105 6.56 7.63 3.75
C ILE A 105 7.11 8.55 4.84
N MET A 106 8.25 8.22 5.45
CA MET A 106 8.90 9.06 6.44
C MET A 106 9.30 10.42 5.88
N TYR A 107 9.78 10.45 4.64
CA TYR A 107 10.07 11.73 3.98
C TYR A 107 8.80 12.57 3.75
N ILE A 108 7.74 11.94 3.26
CA ILE A 108 6.44 12.61 3.06
C ILE A 108 5.94 13.23 4.37
N PHE A 109 6.18 12.56 5.50
CA PHE A 109 5.70 13.02 6.80
C PHE A 109 6.61 14.05 7.47
N LEU A 110 7.93 13.89 7.37
CA LEU A 110 8.90 14.64 8.17
C LEU A 110 9.96 15.39 7.34
N SER A 111 9.95 15.29 6.02
CA SER A 111 10.82 15.96 5.03
C SER A 111 12.31 15.64 5.05
N SER A 112 12.89 15.07 5.98
CA SER A 112 14.22 14.45 6.02
C SER A 112 14.73 14.33 7.46
N GLU A 113 15.15 13.14 7.78
CA GLU A 113 15.90 12.84 9.00
C GLU A 113 17.22 12.18 8.61
N SER A 114 18.19 12.19 9.54
CA SER A 114 19.44 11.48 9.32
C SER A 114 19.21 9.98 9.14
N GLU A 115 20.07 9.31 8.40
CA GLU A 115 19.94 7.86 8.14
C GLU A 115 19.91 7.05 9.45
N GLU A 116 20.65 7.47 10.46
CA GLU A 116 20.67 6.84 11.79
C GLU A 116 19.34 6.95 12.52
N VAL A 117 18.68 8.12 12.47
CA VAL A 117 17.35 8.34 13.05
C VAL A 117 16.32 7.49 12.31
N MET A 118 16.39 7.44 10.99
CA MET A 118 15.50 6.64 10.16
C MET A 118 15.60 5.13 10.47
N GLU A 119 16.81 4.60 10.62
CA GLU A 119 17.03 3.21 11.00
C GLU A 119 16.53 2.88 12.40
N ALA A 120 16.69 3.81 13.35
CA ALA A 120 16.17 3.65 14.70
C ALA A 120 14.65 3.62 14.72
N LEU A 121 13.98 4.53 14.00
CA LEU A 121 12.53 4.57 13.87
C LEU A 121 12.00 3.32 13.15
N GLU A 122 12.68 2.83 12.11
CA GLU A 122 12.31 1.61 11.39
C GLU A 122 12.33 0.37 12.31
N ARG A 123 13.34 0.25 13.17
CA ARG A 123 13.43 -0.87 14.13
C ARG A 123 12.28 -0.85 15.15
N GLU A 124 12.02 0.30 15.75
CA GLU A 124 10.91 0.45 16.69
C GLU A 124 9.57 0.20 15.99
N TYR A 125 9.41 0.76 14.80
CA TYR A 125 8.21 0.57 14.00
C TYR A 125 8.00 -0.90 13.60
N THR A 126 9.03 -1.60 13.16
CA THR A 126 8.97 -3.03 12.85
C THR A 126 8.51 -3.84 14.06
N THR A 127 9.02 -3.50 15.25
CA THR A 127 8.62 -4.14 16.52
C THR A 127 7.13 -3.87 16.83
N LEU A 128 6.68 -2.63 16.64
CA LEU A 128 5.26 -2.25 16.78
C LEU A 128 4.37 -3.08 15.85
N ASN A 129 4.72 -3.16 14.58
CA ASN A 129 3.95 -3.84 13.56
C ASN A 129 3.83 -5.36 13.80
N TYR A 130 4.86 -5.99 14.32
CA TYR A 130 4.78 -7.40 14.77
C TYR A 130 3.76 -7.58 15.90
N GLY A 131 3.72 -6.66 16.86
CA GLY A 131 2.78 -6.72 17.99
C GLY A 131 1.32 -6.47 17.61
N VAL A 132 1.05 -5.66 16.58
CA VAL A 132 -0.33 -5.42 16.07
C VAL A 132 -1.00 -6.73 15.65
N ARG A 133 -0.23 -7.71 15.23
CA ARG A 133 -0.70 -9.02 14.74
C ARG A 133 -0.52 -10.15 15.76
N ALA A 134 0.07 -9.86 16.90
CA ALA A 134 0.31 -10.84 17.96
C ALA A 134 -0.89 -10.97 18.89
N MET A 135 -0.91 -12.05 19.66
CA MET A 135 -1.83 -12.18 20.80
C MET A 135 -1.52 -11.07 21.82
N ALA A 136 -2.56 -10.46 22.38
CA ALA A 136 -2.44 -9.33 23.31
C ALA A 136 -1.96 -9.78 24.73
N ILE A 137 -0.79 -10.42 24.79
CA ILE A 137 -0.17 -10.87 26.03
C ILE A 137 0.85 -9.80 26.47
N ASN A 138 0.45 -9.01 27.47
CA ASN A 138 1.27 -7.93 28.03
C ASN A 138 2.19 -8.45 29.16
N VAL A 139 3.11 -9.37 28.78
CA VAL A 139 4.11 -9.95 29.69
C VAL A 139 5.49 -9.76 29.06
N PRO A 140 6.54 -9.43 29.84
CA PRO A 140 7.90 -9.31 29.34
C PRO A 140 8.33 -10.49 28.46
N GLY A 141 8.93 -10.20 27.30
CA GLY A 141 9.34 -11.21 26.32
C GLY A 141 8.35 -11.42 25.18
N PHE A 142 7.06 -11.22 25.37
CA PHE A 142 6.04 -11.38 24.33
C PHE A 142 6.03 -10.22 23.32
N ALA A 143 5.57 -10.51 22.10
CA ALA A 143 5.57 -9.53 21.00
C ALA A 143 4.71 -8.30 21.29
N TYR A 144 3.54 -8.48 21.90
CA TYR A 144 2.66 -7.37 22.27
C TYR A 144 3.28 -6.45 23.33
N TYR A 145 3.93 -7.01 24.37
CA TYR A 145 4.67 -6.22 25.35
C TYR A 145 5.80 -5.39 24.71
N LYS A 146 6.57 -6.02 23.80
CA LYS A 146 7.63 -5.32 23.06
C LYS A 146 7.05 -4.18 22.20
N ALA A 147 5.90 -4.43 21.57
CA ALA A 147 5.23 -3.43 20.74
C ALA A 147 4.69 -2.24 21.54
N LEU A 148 4.15 -2.45 22.74
CA LEU A 148 3.76 -1.36 23.65
C LEU A 148 4.96 -0.47 24.00
N LYS A 149 6.12 -1.07 24.25
CA LYS A 149 7.36 -0.34 24.52
C LYS A 149 7.82 0.43 23.26
N ALA A 150 7.80 -0.21 22.12
CA ALA A 150 8.15 0.40 20.84
C ALA A 150 7.22 1.59 20.51
N ARG A 151 5.89 1.46 20.74
CA ARG A 151 4.96 2.57 20.60
C ARG A 151 5.36 3.75 21.49
N LYS A 152 5.68 3.50 22.76
CA LYS A 152 6.09 4.56 23.68
C LYS A 152 7.32 5.31 23.16
N ASN A 153 8.31 4.58 22.63
CA ASN A 153 9.53 5.18 22.05
C ASN A 153 9.21 6.01 20.80
N LEU A 154 8.35 5.49 19.90
CA LEU A 154 7.91 6.20 18.70
C LEU A 154 7.12 7.47 19.03
N VAL A 155 6.18 7.40 19.98
CA VAL A 155 5.42 8.57 20.45
C VAL A 155 6.35 9.63 21.01
N ALA A 156 7.33 9.25 21.82
CA ALA A 156 8.32 10.19 22.38
C ALA A 156 9.17 10.86 21.27
N ALA A 157 9.60 10.09 20.27
CA ALA A 157 10.36 10.60 19.14
C ALA A 157 9.51 11.59 18.31
N PHE A 158 8.30 11.24 17.94
CA PHE A 158 7.40 12.15 17.19
C PHE A 158 7.00 13.38 18.00
N GLN A 159 6.79 13.25 19.32
CA GLN A 159 6.54 14.40 20.18
C GLN A 159 7.70 15.39 20.17
N SER A 160 8.93 14.89 20.18
CA SER A 160 10.13 15.74 20.08
C SER A 160 10.13 16.52 18.76
N VAL A 161 9.83 15.85 17.65
CA VAL A 161 9.77 16.50 16.31
C VAL A 161 8.63 17.53 16.24
N VAL A 162 7.45 17.22 16.77
CA VAL A 162 6.31 18.17 16.83
C VAL A 162 6.69 19.41 17.65
N ASN A 163 7.30 19.21 18.82
CA ASN A 163 7.74 20.32 19.69
C ASN A 163 8.77 21.21 19.00
N GLU A 164 9.76 20.61 18.32
CA GLU A 164 10.76 21.34 17.54
C GLU A 164 10.10 22.19 16.44
N ARG A 165 9.19 21.61 15.66
CA ARG A 165 8.48 22.32 14.59
C ARG A 165 7.65 23.49 15.12
N ARG A 166 6.93 23.29 16.24
CA ARG A 166 6.17 24.36 16.89
C ARG A 166 7.08 25.48 17.42
N SER A 167 8.26 25.13 17.96
CA SER A 167 9.25 26.10 18.45
C SER A 167 9.86 26.94 17.31
N GLN A 168 10.26 26.29 16.22
CA GLN A 168 10.79 26.96 15.02
C GLN A 168 9.83 27.97 14.43
N ARG A 169 8.53 27.71 14.47
CA ARG A 169 7.48 28.65 14.02
C ARG A 169 7.36 29.88 14.89
N LYS A 170 7.47 29.71 16.21
CA LYS A 170 7.45 30.87 17.16
C LYS A 170 8.63 31.82 16.96
N THR A 171 9.77 31.33 16.50
CA THR A 171 10.98 32.11 16.33
C THR A 171 11.18 32.71 14.93
N ASN A 172 10.18 32.61 14.03
CA ASN A 172 10.27 33.03 12.62
C ASN A 172 11.47 32.47 11.84
N LYS A 173 12.15 31.46 12.36
CA LYS A 173 13.26 30.75 11.69
C LYS A 173 12.79 29.65 10.74
N SER A 174 11.50 29.64 10.38
CA SER A 174 10.94 28.61 9.55
C SER A 174 11.43 28.73 8.11
N THR A 175 12.38 27.92 7.73
CA THR A 175 12.50 27.43 6.36
C THR A 175 11.28 26.51 6.14
N LYS A 176 10.28 26.98 5.43
CA LYS A 176 9.02 26.23 5.20
C LYS A 176 9.31 24.92 4.48
N LYS A 177 9.55 23.86 5.25
CA LYS A 177 9.43 22.50 4.76
C LYS A 177 7.91 22.24 4.66
N LYS A 178 7.41 22.01 3.47
CA LYS A 178 5.98 21.71 3.25
C LYS A 178 5.79 20.18 3.28
N ASP A 179 5.94 19.58 4.45
CA ASP A 179 5.65 18.16 4.66
C ASP A 179 4.29 17.95 5.31
N MET A 180 3.89 16.69 5.46
CA MET A 180 2.60 16.34 6.04
C MET A 180 2.49 16.79 7.51
N LEU A 181 3.58 16.73 8.29
CA LEU A 181 3.58 17.19 9.68
C LEU A 181 3.28 18.69 9.75
N ASP A 182 3.90 19.49 8.90
CA ASP A 182 3.61 20.94 8.83
C ASP A 182 2.15 21.20 8.48
N ALA A 183 1.60 20.45 7.50
CA ALA A 183 0.20 20.55 7.14
C ALA A 183 -0.74 20.18 8.29
N LEU A 184 -0.43 19.12 9.05
CA LEU A 184 -1.22 18.69 10.21
C LEU A 184 -1.17 19.69 11.38
N ILE A 185 -0.03 20.36 11.58
CA ILE A 185 0.10 21.38 12.63
C ILE A 185 -0.70 22.65 12.28
N ASP A 186 -0.81 22.99 10.99
CA ASP A 186 -1.43 24.24 10.53
C ASP A 186 -2.91 24.12 10.22
N VAL A 187 -3.41 22.89 9.99
CA VAL A 187 -4.79 22.68 9.57
C VAL A 187 -5.77 23.09 10.66
N LYS A 188 -6.84 23.76 10.23
CA LYS A 188 -7.95 24.17 11.10
C LYS A 188 -9.25 23.57 10.58
N ASP A 189 -10.10 23.16 11.49
CA ASP A 189 -11.46 22.74 11.17
C ASP A 189 -12.40 23.95 10.96
N GLU A 190 -13.67 23.68 10.71
CA GLU A 190 -14.69 24.70 10.47
C GLU A 190 -14.93 25.63 11.67
N LYS A 191 -14.55 25.20 12.87
CA LYS A 191 -14.62 25.97 14.11
C LYS A 191 -13.34 26.75 14.40
N GLY A 192 -12.30 26.60 13.56
CA GLY A 192 -10.99 27.18 13.75
C GLY A 192 -10.09 26.41 14.71
N GLU A 193 -10.51 25.22 15.15
CA GLU A 193 -9.73 24.36 16.05
C GLU A 193 -8.65 23.60 15.29
N THR A 194 -7.46 23.49 15.89
CA THR A 194 -6.31 22.74 15.35
C THR A 194 -6.29 21.32 15.93
N LEU A 195 -5.52 20.43 15.29
CA LEU A 195 -5.24 19.10 15.84
C LEU A 195 -4.34 19.23 17.08
N ASP A 196 -4.62 18.43 18.10
CA ASP A 196 -3.72 18.27 19.23
C ASP A 196 -2.54 17.34 18.90
N ASP A 197 -1.50 17.35 19.74
CA ASP A 197 -0.28 16.57 19.46
C ASP A 197 -0.55 15.06 19.45
N GLU A 198 -1.46 14.57 20.29
CA GLU A 198 -1.83 13.14 20.30
C GLU A 198 -2.56 12.73 19.02
N GLU A 199 -3.48 13.58 18.51
CA GLU A 199 -4.13 13.37 17.22
C GLU A 199 -3.09 13.30 16.09
N ILE A 200 -2.16 14.26 16.03
CA ILE A 200 -1.11 14.32 15.02
C ILE A 200 -0.25 13.05 15.05
N ILE A 201 0.23 12.68 16.23
CA ILE A 201 1.13 11.52 16.41
C ILE A 201 0.40 10.21 16.08
N ASP A 202 -0.82 10.02 16.55
CA ASP A 202 -1.61 8.81 16.28
C ASP A 202 -1.96 8.69 14.78
N ILE A 203 -2.21 9.80 14.10
CA ILE A 203 -2.42 9.85 12.65
C ILE A 203 -1.15 9.45 11.90
N ILE A 204 0.01 10.00 12.26
CA ILE A 204 1.30 9.67 11.64
C ILE A 204 1.62 8.19 11.85
N LEU A 205 1.50 7.67 13.08
CA LEU A 205 1.74 6.26 13.39
C LEU A 205 0.80 5.33 12.61
N MET A 206 -0.46 5.72 12.47
CA MET A 206 -1.42 4.94 11.69
C MET A 206 -1.08 4.93 10.20
N TYR A 207 -0.73 6.06 9.61
CA TYR A 207 -0.34 6.14 8.20
C TYR A 207 0.96 5.37 7.93
N LEU A 208 1.94 5.43 8.83
CA LEU A 208 3.13 4.59 8.78
C LEU A 208 2.75 3.11 8.77
N ASN A 209 1.87 2.70 9.70
CA ASN A 209 1.46 1.29 9.80
C ASN A 209 0.71 0.81 8.55
N ALA A 210 -0.10 1.67 7.95
CA ALA A 210 -0.91 1.31 6.80
C ALA A 210 -0.10 1.30 5.49
N GLY A 211 0.76 2.30 5.29
CA GLY A 211 1.31 2.63 3.97
C GLY A 211 2.51 1.79 3.56
N HIS A 212 3.50 1.60 4.43
CA HIS A 212 4.77 1.01 3.97
C HIS A 212 4.69 -0.48 3.65
N GLU A 213 3.98 -1.28 4.43
CA GLU A 213 3.90 -2.73 4.20
C GLU A 213 3.07 -3.07 2.96
N SER A 214 1.95 -2.39 2.76
CA SER A 214 1.02 -2.69 1.66
C SER A 214 1.62 -2.36 0.29
N SER A 215 2.22 -1.18 0.14
CA SER A 215 2.90 -0.77 -1.09
C SER A 215 4.06 -1.69 -1.43
N GLY A 216 4.91 -2.03 -0.45
CA GLY A 216 6.05 -2.95 -0.65
C GLY A 216 5.63 -4.36 -1.09
N HIS A 217 4.58 -4.93 -0.48
CA HIS A 217 4.05 -6.23 -0.90
C HIS A 217 3.45 -6.20 -2.30
N THR A 218 2.66 -5.18 -2.61
CA THR A 218 2.04 -5.04 -3.93
C THR A 218 3.11 -4.86 -5.01
N THR A 219 4.12 -4.03 -4.75
CA THR A 219 5.27 -3.84 -5.65
C THR A 219 6.02 -5.14 -5.89
N MET A 220 6.30 -5.92 -4.83
CA MET A 220 6.95 -7.22 -4.97
C MET A 220 6.16 -8.15 -5.89
N TRP A 221 4.86 -8.30 -5.64
CA TRP A 221 4.04 -9.21 -6.43
C TRP A 221 3.84 -8.74 -7.86
N ALA A 222 3.62 -7.45 -8.08
CA ALA A 222 3.55 -6.91 -9.44
C ALA A 222 4.86 -7.18 -10.20
N THR A 223 6.01 -6.97 -9.55
CA THR A 223 7.32 -7.28 -10.14
C THR A 223 7.47 -8.77 -10.44
N ILE A 224 7.05 -9.66 -9.52
CA ILE A 224 7.08 -11.11 -9.73
C ILE A 224 6.20 -11.51 -10.91
N PHE A 225 4.95 -11.07 -10.95
CA PHE A 225 4.03 -11.42 -12.04
C PHE A 225 4.54 -10.94 -13.40
N LEU A 226 5.10 -9.74 -13.45
CA LEU A 226 5.70 -9.21 -14.67
C LEU A 226 6.96 -9.97 -15.13
N GLN A 227 7.67 -10.64 -14.21
CA GLN A 227 8.92 -11.35 -14.50
C GLN A 227 8.76 -12.88 -14.57
N GLN A 228 7.60 -13.43 -14.19
CA GLN A 228 7.40 -14.90 -14.18
C GLN A 228 7.40 -15.55 -15.57
N HIS A 229 7.45 -14.75 -16.64
CA HIS A 229 7.36 -15.23 -18.02
C HIS A 229 8.50 -14.76 -18.92
N PRO A 230 9.79 -14.78 -18.48
CA PRO A 230 10.91 -14.33 -19.31
C PRO A 230 11.15 -15.26 -20.52
N GLU A 231 10.80 -16.57 -20.43
CA GLU A 231 10.87 -17.51 -21.53
C GLU A 231 9.94 -17.14 -22.70
N PHE A 232 8.92 -16.37 -22.43
CA PHE A 232 8.05 -15.83 -23.48
C PHE A 232 8.70 -14.69 -24.28
N LEU A 233 9.67 -13.98 -23.71
CA LEU A 233 10.48 -12.98 -24.38
C LEU A 233 11.45 -13.61 -25.42
N GLU A 234 12.10 -14.71 -25.06
CA GLU A 234 13.04 -15.42 -25.95
C GLU A 234 12.29 -16.14 -27.07
N LYS A 235 11.21 -16.83 -26.74
CA LYS A 235 10.42 -17.58 -27.72
C LYS A 235 9.65 -16.68 -28.70
N ALA A 236 9.25 -15.46 -28.30
CA ALA A 236 8.65 -14.49 -29.20
C ALA A 236 9.60 -14.04 -30.31
N LYS A 237 10.92 -14.02 -30.04
CA LYS A 237 11.95 -13.76 -31.07
C LYS A 237 12.09 -14.93 -32.04
N VAL A 238 11.92 -16.16 -31.56
CA VAL A 238 12.07 -17.39 -32.35
C VAL A 238 10.81 -17.70 -33.16
N LEU A 239 9.61 -17.43 -32.64
CA LEU A 239 8.32 -17.74 -33.29
C LEU A 239 7.91 -16.77 -34.42
N LYS A 240 8.62 -15.68 -34.63
CA LYS A 240 8.51 -14.94 -35.90
C LYS A 240 8.88 -15.83 -37.11
N GLN A 241 9.40 -17.03 -36.87
CA GLN A 241 9.87 -17.96 -37.90
C GLN A 241 9.13 -19.30 -38.00
N SER A 242 8.18 -19.66 -37.11
CA SER A 242 7.45 -20.93 -37.23
C SER A 242 5.98 -20.84 -36.81
N GLN A 243 5.11 -21.21 -37.72
CA GLN A 243 3.67 -21.36 -37.52
C GLN A 243 3.36 -22.70 -36.80
N SER A 244 2.84 -22.70 -35.59
CA SER A 244 2.07 -23.84 -35.01
C SER A 244 1.44 -23.55 -33.62
N ILE A 245 0.34 -23.98 -33.47
CA ILE A 245 -0.93 -24.13 -32.79
C ILE A 245 -0.99 -24.00 -31.25
N ASN A 246 -0.24 -23.49 -30.45
CA ASN A 246 -0.62 -23.09 -29.08
C ASN A 246 -0.31 -21.57 -28.82
N VAL A 247 -0.53 -20.84 -29.85
CA VAL A 247 -0.06 -19.47 -30.07
C VAL A 247 -0.85 -18.42 -29.27
N LEU A 248 -2.12 -18.67 -28.94
CA LEU A 248 -2.99 -17.62 -28.38
C LEU A 248 -2.64 -17.26 -26.93
N LEU A 249 -2.48 -18.20 -26.04
CA LEU A 249 -2.09 -17.92 -24.63
C LEU A 249 -0.64 -17.44 -24.55
N PHE A 250 0.20 -18.01 -25.37
CA PHE A 250 1.61 -17.67 -25.52
C PHE A 250 1.83 -16.26 -26.11
N HIS A 251 1.09 -15.93 -27.15
CA HIS A 251 1.09 -14.61 -27.78
C HIS A 251 0.59 -13.53 -26.83
N TYR A 252 -0.39 -13.86 -26.04
CA TYR A 252 -1.05 -12.97 -25.12
C TYR A 252 -0.11 -12.47 -24.00
N LEU A 253 0.61 -13.37 -23.32
CA LEU A 253 1.53 -13.02 -22.20
C LEU A 253 2.81 -12.32 -22.71
N THR A 254 3.28 -12.64 -23.90
CA THR A 254 4.43 -11.97 -24.54
C THR A 254 4.07 -10.54 -24.96
N VAL A 255 2.88 -10.37 -25.53
CA VAL A 255 2.31 -9.07 -25.88
C VAL A 255 2.18 -8.22 -24.62
N LEU A 256 1.79 -8.82 -23.50
CA LEU A 256 1.62 -8.17 -22.21
C LEU A 256 2.89 -7.44 -21.72
N PHE A 257 4.00 -8.14 -21.61
CA PHE A 257 5.28 -7.52 -21.16
C PHE A 257 5.82 -6.51 -22.18
N TYR A 258 5.67 -6.79 -23.46
CA TYR A 258 6.08 -5.88 -24.53
C TYR A 258 5.23 -4.59 -24.54
N CYS A 259 3.94 -4.70 -24.32
CA CYS A 259 3.04 -3.55 -24.23
C CYS A 259 3.38 -2.66 -23.05
N ILE A 260 3.68 -3.24 -21.86
CA ILE A 260 4.02 -2.46 -20.66
C ILE A 260 5.36 -1.74 -20.88
N LYS A 261 6.40 -2.44 -21.34
CA LYS A 261 7.69 -1.82 -21.57
C LYS A 261 7.62 -0.75 -22.65
N ALA A 262 6.92 -1.01 -23.75
CA ALA A 262 6.68 -0.04 -24.81
C ALA A 262 5.88 1.18 -24.34
N GLU A 263 4.91 0.99 -23.44
CA GLU A 263 4.20 2.09 -22.79
C GLU A 263 5.18 2.99 -22.02
N GLN A 264 6.07 2.39 -21.19
CA GLN A 264 7.04 3.15 -20.42
C GLN A 264 8.07 3.86 -21.31
N GLU A 265 8.57 3.20 -22.35
CA GLU A 265 9.47 3.80 -23.34
C GLU A 265 8.80 4.95 -24.11
N ARG A 266 7.50 4.81 -24.45
CA ARG A 266 6.72 5.86 -25.11
C ARG A 266 6.60 7.09 -24.22
N ILE A 267 6.34 6.91 -22.92
CA ILE A 267 6.26 8.00 -21.95
C ILE A 267 7.60 8.75 -21.89
N VAL A 268 8.72 8.04 -21.81
CA VAL A 268 10.05 8.67 -21.80
C VAL A 268 10.30 9.44 -23.11
N LYS A 269 9.97 8.86 -24.28
CA LYS A 269 10.18 9.51 -25.60
C LYS A 269 9.32 10.76 -25.80
N LYS A 270 8.13 10.81 -25.18
CA LYS A 270 7.23 11.97 -25.28
C LYS A 270 7.63 13.15 -24.41
N ARG A 271 8.52 12.95 -23.44
CA ARG A 271 8.93 14.02 -22.51
C ARG A 271 9.62 15.15 -23.26
N PRO A 272 9.23 16.40 -23.02
CA PRO A 272 9.97 17.54 -23.55
C PRO A 272 11.38 17.61 -22.91
N PRO A 273 12.40 18.13 -23.60
CA PRO A 273 13.78 18.20 -23.08
C PRO A 273 13.93 18.94 -21.77
N THR A 274 12.98 19.82 -21.45
CA THR A 274 12.96 20.59 -20.21
C THR A 274 12.42 19.80 -18.98
N GLN A 275 11.77 18.69 -19.22
CA GLN A 275 11.20 17.84 -18.14
C GLN A 275 12.22 16.83 -17.65
N LYS A 276 12.67 16.98 -16.40
CA LYS A 276 13.73 16.13 -15.80
C LYS A 276 13.24 14.79 -15.24
N GLY A 277 11.95 14.63 -14.93
CA GLY A 277 11.41 13.44 -14.27
C GLY A 277 9.95 13.18 -14.63
N LEU A 278 9.34 12.24 -13.90
CA LEU A 278 7.91 11.93 -14.03
C LEU A 278 7.02 13.06 -13.52
N THR A 279 5.86 13.19 -14.13
CA THR A 279 4.78 14.06 -13.69
C THR A 279 3.54 13.24 -13.38
N LEU A 280 2.56 13.81 -12.67
CA LEU A 280 1.25 13.15 -12.48
C LEU A 280 0.56 12.83 -13.80
N LYS A 281 0.79 13.66 -14.84
CA LYS A 281 0.27 13.39 -16.19
C LYS A 281 0.88 12.13 -16.76
N ASP A 282 2.20 11.98 -16.69
CA ASP A 282 2.89 10.79 -17.18
C ASP A 282 2.37 9.53 -16.50
N ILE A 283 2.16 9.57 -15.17
CA ILE A 283 1.66 8.44 -14.39
C ILE A 283 0.22 8.08 -14.78
N ARG A 284 -0.63 9.06 -15.05
CA ARG A 284 -1.99 8.83 -15.54
C ARG A 284 -2.04 8.25 -16.96
N GLU A 285 -1.00 8.49 -17.79
CA GLU A 285 -0.85 7.90 -19.11
C GLU A 285 -0.31 6.45 -19.07
N MET A 286 0.04 5.90 -17.89
CA MET A 286 0.42 4.50 -17.68
C MET A 286 -0.82 3.60 -17.54
N GLU A 287 -1.67 3.58 -18.55
CA GLU A 287 -2.96 2.88 -18.51
C GLU A 287 -2.80 1.38 -18.31
N TYR A 288 -1.84 0.79 -19.04
CA TYR A 288 -1.61 -0.64 -18.97
C TYR A 288 -0.94 -1.04 -17.65
N LEU A 289 0.00 -0.25 -17.17
CA LEU A 289 0.61 -0.45 -15.85
C LEU A 289 -0.42 -0.33 -14.72
N SER A 290 -1.40 0.57 -14.85
CA SER A 290 -2.54 0.67 -13.92
C SER A 290 -3.34 -0.63 -13.86
N LYS A 291 -3.62 -1.27 -15.00
CA LYS A 291 -4.31 -2.57 -15.07
C LYS A 291 -3.50 -3.69 -14.39
N VAL A 292 -2.19 -3.69 -14.56
CA VAL A 292 -1.27 -4.62 -13.86
C VAL A 292 -1.35 -4.42 -12.34
N ILE A 293 -1.36 -3.18 -11.87
CA ILE A 293 -1.48 -2.88 -10.44
C ILE A 293 -2.84 -3.35 -9.91
N ASP A 294 -3.92 -3.08 -10.62
CA ASP A 294 -5.27 -3.47 -10.19
C ASP A 294 -5.43 -4.99 -10.18
N GLU A 295 -4.89 -5.71 -11.18
CA GLU A 295 -4.89 -7.17 -11.18
C GLU A 295 -4.04 -7.77 -10.04
N THR A 296 -2.90 -7.17 -9.76
CA THR A 296 -2.08 -7.55 -8.61
C THR A 296 -2.85 -7.36 -7.29
N LEU A 297 -3.51 -6.23 -7.12
CA LEU A 297 -4.32 -5.92 -5.93
C LEU A 297 -5.49 -6.90 -5.78
N ARG A 298 -6.14 -7.28 -6.88
CA ARG A 298 -7.20 -8.28 -6.89
C ARG A 298 -6.68 -9.65 -6.44
N LEU A 299 -5.65 -10.14 -7.11
CA LEU A 299 -5.16 -11.51 -6.94
C LEU A 299 -4.52 -11.72 -5.56
N ILE A 300 -3.75 -10.74 -5.09
CA ILE A 300 -3.06 -10.82 -3.79
C ILE A 300 -3.96 -10.42 -2.64
N THR A 301 -4.83 -9.43 -2.83
CA THR A 301 -5.72 -8.90 -1.78
C THR A 301 -4.97 -8.68 -0.47
N PHE A 302 -4.10 -7.65 -0.42
CA PHE A 302 -3.21 -7.41 0.75
C PHE A 302 -3.99 -7.37 2.07
N SER A 303 -5.09 -6.63 2.14
CA SER A 303 -6.03 -6.66 3.27
C SER A 303 -7.12 -7.67 2.98
N LEU A 304 -7.00 -8.88 3.54
CA LEU A 304 -7.96 -9.97 3.30
C LEU A 304 -9.38 -9.58 3.73
N MET A 305 -9.50 -8.76 4.76
CA MET A 305 -10.77 -8.36 5.38
C MET A 305 -10.63 -7.07 6.16
N VAL A 306 -11.76 -6.46 6.47
CA VAL A 306 -11.86 -5.36 7.45
C VAL A 306 -12.85 -5.70 8.55
N PHE A 307 -12.64 -5.07 9.71
CA PHE A 307 -13.42 -5.30 10.92
C PHE A 307 -14.49 -4.23 11.07
N ARG A 308 -15.73 -4.67 11.31
CA ARG A 308 -16.86 -3.86 11.74
C ARG A 308 -17.46 -4.47 13.03
N GLU A 309 -18.29 -3.72 13.71
CA GLU A 309 -19.09 -4.17 14.85
C GLU A 309 -20.50 -3.63 14.71
N ALA A 310 -21.49 -4.48 14.90
CA ALA A 310 -22.88 -4.10 14.85
C ALA A 310 -23.26 -3.20 16.05
N LYS A 311 -23.81 -2.01 15.77
CA LYS A 311 -24.26 -1.04 16.80
C LYS A 311 -25.62 -1.40 17.39
N THR A 312 -26.43 -2.10 16.61
CA THR A 312 -27.76 -2.60 16.93
C THR A 312 -27.91 -4.00 16.36
N ASP A 313 -29.04 -4.66 16.57
CA ASP A 313 -29.38 -5.87 15.83
C ASP A 313 -29.62 -5.54 14.35
N VAL A 314 -28.89 -6.17 13.46
CA VAL A 314 -28.89 -5.85 12.02
C VAL A 314 -29.34 -7.06 11.22
N LYS A 315 -30.36 -6.90 10.39
CA LYS A 315 -30.82 -7.94 9.46
C LYS A 315 -30.07 -7.84 8.12
N ILE A 316 -29.36 -8.91 7.74
CA ILE A 316 -28.64 -9.04 6.47
C ILE A 316 -28.95 -10.41 5.86
N SER A 317 -29.44 -10.44 4.62
CA SER A 317 -29.67 -11.68 3.83
C SER A 317 -30.46 -12.75 4.62
N GLY A 318 -31.52 -12.32 5.36
CA GLY A 318 -32.35 -13.21 6.16
C GLY A 318 -31.82 -13.58 7.56
N TYR A 319 -30.58 -13.21 7.88
CA TYR A 319 -29.97 -13.45 9.18
C TYR A 319 -29.99 -12.18 10.05
N THR A 320 -30.13 -12.35 11.36
CA THR A 320 -29.95 -11.26 12.33
C THR A 320 -28.55 -11.33 12.93
N ILE A 321 -27.79 -10.27 12.78
CA ILE A 321 -26.48 -10.07 13.43
C ILE A 321 -26.76 -9.30 14.72
N PRO A 322 -26.54 -9.89 15.92
CA PRO A 322 -26.81 -9.22 17.17
C PRO A 322 -25.90 -8.03 17.42
N LYS A 323 -26.37 -7.04 18.17
CA LYS A 323 -25.57 -5.92 18.67
C LYS A 323 -24.28 -6.39 19.33
N GLY A 324 -23.18 -5.72 19.01
CA GLY A 324 -21.85 -6.01 19.58
C GLY A 324 -21.09 -7.14 18.88
N TRP A 325 -21.71 -7.87 17.95
CA TRP A 325 -21.02 -8.89 17.19
C TRP A 325 -20.07 -8.24 16.18
N LYS A 326 -18.90 -8.87 15.99
CA LYS A 326 -17.94 -8.47 14.97
C LYS A 326 -18.40 -8.96 13.60
N VAL A 327 -18.26 -8.10 12.59
CA VAL A 327 -18.57 -8.41 11.21
C VAL A 327 -17.30 -8.22 10.38
N LEU A 328 -16.87 -9.30 9.75
CA LEU A 328 -15.67 -9.34 8.92
C LEU A 328 -16.10 -9.31 7.46
N ALA A 329 -15.89 -8.19 6.78
CA ALA A 329 -16.09 -8.10 5.34
C ALA A 329 -14.85 -8.72 4.66
N TRP A 330 -15.04 -9.88 4.02
CA TRP A 330 -13.96 -10.71 3.51
C TRP A 330 -13.74 -10.47 2.02
N PHE A 331 -12.80 -9.62 1.65
CA PHE A 331 -12.58 -9.19 0.27
C PHE A 331 -12.00 -10.28 -0.63
N ARG A 332 -11.12 -11.13 -0.09
CA ARG A 332 -10.46 -12.16 -0.89
C ARG A 332 -11.43 -13.15 -1.54
N SER A 333 -12.54 -13.49 -0.88
CA SER A 333 -13.56 -14.36 -1.49
C SER A 333 -14.18 -13.73 -2.73
N ILE A 334 -14.47 -12.43 -2.66
CA ILE A 334 -15.04 -11.67 -3.79
C ILE A 334 -14.04 -11.59 -4.95
N HIS A 335 -12.78 -11.24 -4.63
CA HIS A 335 -11.74 -11.08 -5.64
C HIS A 335 -11.33 -12.39 -6.33
N LEU A 336 -11.61 -13.54 -5.72
CA LEU A 336 -11.35 -14.88 -6.26
C LEU A 336 -12.61 -15.66 -6.62
N ASP A 337 -13.74 -15.00 -6.72
CA ASP A 337 -15.01 -15.60 -7.09
C ASP A 337 -15.04 -15.86 -8.60
N PRO A 338 -15.21 -17.14 -9.06
CA PRO A 338 -15.25 -17.46 -10.48
C PRO A 338 -16.52 -16.94 -11.19
N GLU A 339 -17.61 -16.66 -10.45
CA GLU A 339 -18.82 -16.05 -11.01
C GLU A 339 -18.61 -14.56 -11.35
N ILE A 340 -17.64 -13.91 -10.67
CA ILE A 340 -17.31 -12.50 -10.89
C ILE A 340 -16.09 -12.37 -11.82
N TYR A 341 -15.09 -13.20 -11.59
CA TYR A 341 -13.82 -13.17 -12.30
C TYR A 341 -13.54 -14.54 -12.94
N PRO A 342 -13.73 -14.73 -14.25
CA PRO A 342 -13.34 -15.97 -14.93
C PRO A 342 -11.86 -16.27 -14.68
N ASN A 343 -11.52 -17.54 -14.43
CA ASN A 343 -10.16 -17.96 -14.07
C ASN A 343 -9.53 -17.11 -12.94
N PRO A 344 -10.17 -17.02 -11.76
CA PRO A 344 -9.84 -15.98 -10.78
C PRO A 344 -8.44 -16.07 -10.19
N LYS A 345 -7.75 -17.21 -10.38
CA LYS A 345 -6.38 -17.42 -9.91
C LYS A 345 -5.30 -17.07 -10.94
N GLU A 346 -5.68 -16.82 -12.16
CA GLU A 346 -4.79 -16.39 -13.23
C GLU A 346 -4.55 -14.88 -13.14
N PHE A 347 -3.30 -14.49 -13.40
CA PHE A 347 -2.92 -13.09 -13.52
C PHE A 347 -3.19 -12.60 -14.93
N ASP A 348 -4.24 -11.83 -15.08
CA ASP A 348 -4.73 -11.37 -16.38
C ASP A 348 -5.14 -9.88 -16.33
N PRO A 349 -4.22 -8.96 -16.61
CA PRO A 349 -4.52 -7.52 -16.64
C PRO A 349 -5.51 -7.09 -17.72
N SER A 350 -5.71 -7.88 -18.78
CA SER A 350 -6.69 -7.53 -19.82
C SER A 350 -8.13 -7.62 -19.34
N ARG A 351 -8.36 -8.33 -18.24
CA ARG A 351 -9.70 -8.34 -17.64
C ARG A 351 -10.20 -6.92 -17.28
N TRP A 352 -9.31 -5.95 -17.20
CA TRP A 352 -9.61 -4.56 -16.91
C TRP A 352 -9.87 -3.71 -18.17
N ASP A 353 -9.80 -4.29 -19.38
CA ASP A 353 -10.05 -3.57 -20.64
C ASP A 353 -11.53 -3.18 -20.76
N ASP A 354 -12.43 -4.14 -20.52
CA ASP A 354 -13.88 -3.98 -20.62
C ASP A 354 -14.60 -4.11 -19.26
N TYR A 355 -13.82 -4.07 -18.16
CA TYR A 355 -14.34 -4.31 -16.83
C TYR A 355 -15.21 -3.15 -16.35
N ASN A 356 -16.51 -3.31 -16.53
CA ASN A 356 -17.49 -2.45 -15.87
C ASN A 356 -17.76 -3.00 -14.46
N ALA A 357 -16.94 -2.58 -13.50
CA ALA A 357 -16.98 -3.09 -12.14
C ALA A 357 -18.38 -2.93 -11.53
N LYS A 358 -19.09 -4.03 -11.34
CA LYS A 358 -20.29 -4.03 -10.50
C LYS A 358 -19.87 -3.57 -9.09
N ALA A 359 -20.58 -2.60 -8.54
CA ALA A 359 -20.21 -2.00 -7.26
C ALA A 359 -20.11 -3.06 -6.15
N GLY A 360 -18.95 -3.11 -5.47
CA GLY A 360 -18.67 -4.09 -4.42
C GLY A 360 -17.90 -5.33 -4.87
N THR A 361 -17.60 -5.47 -6.17
CA THR A 361 -16.83 -6.62 -6.68
C THR A 361 -15.31 -6.40 -6.62
N PHE A 362 -14.85 -5.17 -6.67
CA PHE A 362 -13.42 -4.84 -6.53
C PHE A 362 -13.19 -3.89 -5.35
N LEU A 363 -12.64 -4.40 -4.25
CA LEU A 363 -12.52 -3.72 -2.97
C LEU A 363 -11.07 -3.70 -2.41
N PRO A 364 -10.03 -3.46 -3.22
CA PRO A 364 -8.64 -3.54 -2.73
C PRO A 364 -8.33 -2.47 -1.68
N PHE A 365 -9.06 -1.35 -1.72
CA PHE A 365 -8.96 -0.22 -0.80
C PHE A 365 -10.17 -0.07 0.13
N GLY A 366 -11.06 -1.07 0.16
CA GLY A 366 -12.33 -0.99 0.88
C GLY A 366 -13.39 -0.14 0.16
N ALA A 367 -14.37 0.36 0.90
CA ALA A 367 -15.44 1.23 0.39
C ALA A 367 -16.04 2.08 1.52
N GLY A 368 -16.94 3.00 1.14
CA GLY A 368 -17.70 3.85 2.06
C GLY A 368 -16.87 4.96 2.69
N SER A 369 -17.36 5.46 3.81
CA SER A 369 -16.75 6.56 4.56
C SER A 369 -15.31 6.28 4.99
N ARG A 370 -14.94 5.01 5.08
CA ARG A 370 -13.62 4.53 5.53
C ARG A 370 -12.79 3.91 4.40
N LEU A 371 -13.04 4.32 3.16
CA LEU A 371 -12.17 4.03 2.02
C LEU A 371 -10.72 4.42 2.35
N CYS A 372 -9.76 3.62 1.89
CA CYS A 372 -8.34 3.85 2.16
C CYS A 372 -7.92 5.29 1.79
N PRO A 373 -7.36 6.05 2.74
CA PRO A 373 -6.92 7.42 2.46
C PRO A 373 -5.67 7.51 1.59
N GLY A 374 -4.90 6.44 1.47
CA GLY A 374 -3.64 6.40 0.73
C GLY A 374 -3.72 5.67 -0.60
N ASN A 375 -4.91 5.46 -1.18
CA ASN A 375 -5.06 4.72 -2.43
C ASN A 375 -4.26 5.31 -3.60
N ASP A 376 -4.34 6.64 -3.79
CA ASP A 376 -3.65 7.32 -4.90
C ASP A 376 -2.14 7.38 -4.65
N LEU A 377 -1.71 7.65 -3.41
CA LEU A 377 -0.30 7.63 -3.03
C LEU A 377 0.31 6.23 -3.22
N ALA A 378 -0.38 5.17 -2.81
CA ALA A 378 0.10 3.80 -2.99
C ALA A 378 0.26 3.44 -4.47
N LYS A 379 -0.74 3.75 -5.31
CA LYS A 379 -0.64 3.53 -6.76
C LYS A 379 0.48 4.37 -7.38
N LEU A 380 0.68 5.60 -6.93
CA LEU A 380 1.76 6.48 -7.35
C LEU A 380 3.15 5.86 -7.07
N GLU A 381 3.39 5.43 -5.82
CA GLU A 381 4.66 4.81 -5.42
C GLU A 381 4.96 3.55 -6.23
N ILE A 382 3.97 2.68 -6.38
CA ILE A 382 4.10 1.44 -7.15
C ILE A 382 4.38 1.74 -8.62
N SER A 383 3.68 2.71 -9.22
CA SER A 383 3.88 3.11 -10.63
C SER A 383 5.27 3.65 -10.88
N ILE A 384 5.77 4.54 -10.02
CA ILE A 384 7.13 5.09 -10.16
C ILE A 384 8.18 3.99 -10.04
N PHE A 385 8.04 3.09 -9.06
CA PHE A 385 8.96 1.97 -8.91
C PHE A 385 8.97 1.07 -10.15
N LEU A 386 7.80 0.62 -10.60
CA LEU A 386 7.68 -0.28 -11.75
C LEU A 386 8.15 0.38 -13.04
N HIS A 387 7.91 1.67 -13.25
CA HIS A 387 8.42 2.43 -14.38
C HIS A 387 9.94 2.30 -14.49
N HIS A 388 10.67 2.68 -13.45
CA HIS A 388 12.13 2.63 -13.46
C HIS A 388 12.68 1.21 -13.48
N PHE A 389 12.01 0.29 -12.79
CA PHE A 389 12.38 -1.11 -12.77
C PHE A 389 12.29 -1.75 -14.18
N LEU A 390 11.14 -1.61 -14.85
CA LEU A 390 10.89 -2.22 -16.16
C LEU A 390 11.81 -1.70 -17.27
N LEU A 391 12.16 -0.43 -17.21
CA LEU A 391 13.08 0.18 -18.19
C LEU A 391 14.51 -0.30 -18.01
N ASN A 392 14.99 -0.46 -16.76
CA ASN A 392 16.42 -0.51 -16.49
C ASN A 392 16.88 -1.80 -15.79
N TYR A 393 15.98 -2.60 -15.23
CA TYR A 393 16.36 -3.73 -14.36
C TYR A 393 15.55 -4.98 -14.65
N GLN A 394 16.05 -6.12 -14.14
CA GLN A 394 15.41 -7.42 -14.13
C GLN A 394 15.57 -8.05 -12.75
N LEU A 395 14.56 -8.82 -12.33
CA LEU A 395 14.57 -9.61 -11.11
C LEU A 395 14.88 -11.07 -11.44
N GLU A 396 15.96 -11.61 -10.92
CA GLU A 396 16.24 -13.04 -10.95
C GLU A 396 15.93 -13.65 -9.58
N ARG A 397 14.82 -14.40 -9.49
CA ARG A 397 14.45 -15.10 -8.27
C ARG A 397 15.36 -16.32 -8.08
N LEU A 398 16.01 -16.42 -6.93
CA LEU A 398 16.91 -17.53 -6.60
C LEU A 398 16.15 -18.79 -6.16
N ASN A 399 14.92 -18.62 -5.67
CA ASN A 399 14.04 -19.72 -5.26
C ASN A 399 12.61 -19.47 -5.78
N PRO A 400 12.35 -19.71 -7.08
CA PRO A 400 11.03 -19.52 -7.68
C PRO A 400 9.93 -20.38 -7.02
N GLU A 401 10.29 -21.55 -6.52
CA GLU A 401 9.41 -22.53 -5.87
C GLU A 401 9.24 -22.30 -4.35
N SER A 402 9.68 -21.15 -3.83
CA SER A 402 9.52 -20.81 -2.43
C SER A 402 8.06 -20.93 -2.00
N LYS A 403 7.80 -21.69 -0.93
CA LYS A 403 6.45 -21.89 -0.39
C LYS A 403 5.79 -20.54 -0.08
N ILE A 404 4.51 -20.41 -0.39
CA ILE A 404 3.74 -19.19 -0.10
C ILE A 404 3.19 -19.25 1.33
N ARG A 405 3.46 -18.21 2.09
CA ARG A 405 2.79 -17.92 3.36
C ARG A 405 1.61 -17.00 3.10
N TYR A 406 0.44 -17.35 3.61
CA TYR A 406 -0.78 -16.54 3.41
C TYR A 406 -1.04 -15.54 4.55
N LEU A 407 -0.54 -15.81 5.75
CA LEU A 407 -0.76 -14.96 6.92
C LEU A 407 0.56 -14.38 7.44
N PRO A 408 0.53 -13.16 7.95
CA PRO A 408 -0.58 -12.19 7.93
C PRO A 408 -0.86 -11.59 6.55
N HIS A 409 0.09 -11.68 5.62
CA HIS A 409 -0.01 -11.25 4.23
C HIS A 409 0.64 -12.28 3.31
N THR A 410 0.07 -12.46 2.14
CA THR A 410 0.55 -13.39 1.13
C THR A 410 1.96 -13.02 0.67
N ARG A 411 2.94 -13.91 0.88
CA ARG A 411 4.34 -13.69 0.46
C ARG A 411 5.11 -15.01 0.31
N PRO A 412 6.20 -15.05 -0.46
CA PRO A 412 7.16 -16.13 -0.41
C PRO A 412 7.78 -16.30 0.99
N HIS A 413 8.06 -17.53 1.39
CA HIS A 413 8.61 -17.83 2.72
C HIS A 413 9.97 -17.15 2.96
N ASP A 414 10.78 -17.03 1.91
CA ASP A 414 12.10 -16.43 1.89
C ASP A 414 12.10 -14.92 1.59
N ASN A 415 10.93 -14.24 1.70
CA ASN A 415 10.75 -12.84 1.36
C ASN A 415 11.19 -12.50 -0.08
N CYS A 416 11.06 -13.44 -1.03
CA CYS A 416 11.50 -13.31 -2.41
C CYS A 416 13.02 -13.08 -2.51
N LEU A 417 13.79 -14.12 -2.22
CA LEU A 417 15.23 -14.08 -2.36
C LEU A 417 15.62 -13.95 -3.84
N ALA A 418 16.35 -12.90 -4.20
CA ALA A 418 16.58 -12.52 -5.60
C ALA A 418 17.87 -11.74 -5.81
N VAL A 419 18.25 -11.59 -7.07
CA VAL A 419 19.27 -10.68 -7.57
C VAL A 419 18.62 -9.68 -8.50
N ILE A 420 18.94 -8.39 -8.34
CA ILE A 420 18.54 -7.34 -9.28
C ILE A 420 19.65 -7.16 -10.29
N LYS A 421 19.35 -7.36 -11.57
CA LYS A 421 20.30 -7.18 -12.67
C LYS A 421 19.95 -5.92 -13.46
N LYS A 422 20.97 -5.13 -13.79
CA LYS A 422 20.78 -3.98 -14.67
C LYS A 422 20.71 -4.48 -16.13
N ASN A 423 19.74 -3.96 -16.87
CA ASN A 423 19.66 -4.26 -18.31
C ASN A 423 20.90 -3.74 -19.02
N LEU A 424 21.48 -4.54 -19.91
CA LEU A 424 22.52 -4.04 -20.80
C LEU A 424 21.89 -2.97 -21.70
N PRO A 425 22.61 -1.86 -21.96
CA PRO A 425 22.13 -0.89 -22.94
C PRO A 425 21.88 -1.61 -24.27
N SER A 426 20.67 -1.43 -24.81
CA SER A 426 20.37 -1.90 -26.16
C SER A 426 21.46 -1.32 -27.07
N ARG A 427 22.23 -2.19 -27.73
CA ARG A 427 23.20 -1.72 -28.78
C ARG A 427 22.38 -0.92 -29.77
N PRO A 428 22.92 0.26 -30.18
CA PRO A 428 22.25 1.15 -31.12
C PRO A 428 21.95 0.47 -32.46
#